data_5112ff79d1313f8636cfdb6491ef1bf4
#
_entry.id   5112ff79d1313f8636cfdb6491ef1bf4
#
_cell.length_a   1.000
_cell.length_b   1.000
_cell.length_c   1.000
_cell.angle_alpha   90.00
_cell.angle_beta   90.00
_cell.angle_gamma   90.00
#
_symmetry.space_group_name_H-M   'P 1'
#
loop_
_entity.id
_entity.type
_entity.pdbx_description
1 polymer ?
#
loop_
_entity_poly.entity_id
_entity_poly.type
_entity_poly.pdbx_seq_one_letter_code
_entity_poly.pdbx_strand_id
1 'polypeptide(L)'
;IPALATERRLAQRLREHLEEKQLLDRRYQLQQGPGGCVALPVLEEKLSQLCLPPEMPCELVWIQVGRAPLPQALHGAMRSQPHVPHPCSRTLLFHISWDGCVPGPVLWETVASALGARRIARRGRVLPDGMRTPSVTLLLGQDGWVEHVDNGIRYTFDVTKCMFSPGNITEKLRVASLPCSGEVLVDLYAGIGYFTLPFLVHAGAAFVHACEWNVHAVEALRRALALNGVQDRCHIHHGDSRQLELRDTADRVNLGLIPSWACRVLKKDTGGVLHIHHNVETPPAPTPVLPAEWGSPEAQHPMEDTGNKTVGARIRPEWQRWAETTALRIQGLLVELHGRPWHTRVLHIEAVKSYAPHVHHLVLDLECRPALP
;
A
#
# COMPACT_ATOMS: atom_id res chain seq x y z
N ILE A 1 -3.45 32.90 15.30
CA ILE A 1 -4.81 32.68 14.84
C ILE A 1 -5.68 32.22 16.00
N PRO A 2 -6.99 32.53 15.99
CA PRO A 2 -7.90 32.07 17.03
C PRO A 2 -8.13 30.54 16.91
N ALA A 3 -8.23 29.89 18.06
CA ALA A 3 -8.53 28.47 18.16
C ALA A 3 -9.35 28.18 19.41
N LEU A 4 -10.11 27.10 19.40
CA LEU A 4 -10.82 26.62 20.59
C LEU A 4 -10.02 25.49 21.22
N ALA A 5 -9.54 25.69 22.43
CA ALA A 5 -8.86 24.69 23.22
C ALA A 5 -9.87 23.88 24.03
N THR A 6 -9.79 22.57 23.96
CA THR A 6 -10.64 21.64 24.71
C THR A 6 -9.84 20.42 25.17
N GLU A 7 -10.39 19.64 26.08
CA GLU A 7 -9.81 18.35 26.47
C GLU A 7 -9.75 17.39 25.29
N ARG A 8 -8.70 16.56 25.25
CA ARG A 8 -8.48 15.60 24.15
C ARG A 8 -9.68 14.71 23.87
N ARG A 9 -10.40 14.28 24.90
CA ARG A 9 -11.61 13.43 24.78
C ARG A 9 -12.78 14.11 24.06
N LEU A 10 -12.85 15.44 24.10
CA LEU A 10 -13.92 16.23 23.48
C LEU A 10 -13.51 16.81 22.12
N ALA A 11 -12.24 16.71 21.75
CA ALA A 11 -11.70 17.34 20.53
C ALA A 11 -12.40 16.88 19.26
N GLN A 12 -12.75 15.57 19.15
CA GLN A 12 -13.45 15.05 17.98
C GLN A 12 -14.88 15.60 17.87
N ARG A 13 -15.61 15.62 18.98
CA ARG A 13 -16.99 16.18 19.01
C ARG A 13 -17.00 17.68 18.70
N LEU A 14 -16.05 18.43 19.26
CA LEU A 14 -15.91 19.86 18.96
C LEU A 14 -15.57 20.07 17.48
N ARG A 15 -14.70 19.25 16.91
CA ARG A 15 -14.36 19.30 15.50
C ARG A 15 -15.57 19.07 14.60
N GLU A 16 -16.35 18.04 14.86
CA GLU A 16 -17.59 17.73 14.11
C GLU A 16 -18.58 18.91 14.18
N HIS A 17 -18.78 19.49 15.36
CA HIS A 17 -19.62 20.66 15.53
C HIS A 17 -19.13 21.88 14.74
N LEU A 18 -17.82 22.16 14.79
CA LEU A 18 -17.23 23.27 14.02
C LEU A 18 -17.26 23.01 12.50
N GLU A 19 -17.15 21.78 12.06
CA GLU A 19 -17.28 21.40 10.64
C GLU A 19 -18.72 21.57 10.15
N GLU A 20 -19.71 21.10 10.91
CA GLU A 20 -21.13 21.25 10.61
C GLU A 20 -21.54 22.73 10.49
N LYS A 21 -21.05 23.58 11.37
CA LYS A 21 -21.30 25.03 11.37
C LYS A 21 -20.37 25.81 10.43
N GLN A 22 -19.47 25.13 9.73
CA GLN A 22 -18.47 25.75 8.84
C GLN A 22 -17.62 26.82 9.53
N LEU A 23 -17.28 26.58 10.80
CA LEU A 23 -16.49 27.49 11.65
C LEU A 23 -15.03 27.04 11.77
N LEU A 24 -14.71 25.77 11.45
CA LEU A 24 -13.35 25.24 11.54
C LEU A 24 -12.45 25.86 10.47
N ASP A 25 -11.32 26.43 10.87
CA ASP A 25 -10.31 26.91 9.93
C ASP A 25 -9.41 25.75 9.47
N ARG A 26 -9.77 25.16 8.36
CA ARG A 26 -9.05 24.01 7.77
C ARG A 26 -7.68 24.35 7.19
N ARG A 27 -7.30 25.61 7.16
CA ARG A 27 -5.97 26.06 6.72
C ARG A 27 -4.87 25.67 7.69
N TYR A 28 -5.22 25.44 8.97
CA TYR A 28 -4.28 25.16 10.05
C TYR A 28 -4.54 23.79 10.69
N GLN A 29 -3.46 23.19 11.19
CA GLN A 29 -3.56 21.90 11.89
C GLN A 29 -3.96 22.09 13.34
N LEU A 30 -4.55 21.05 13.91
CA LEU A 30 -4.76 20.94 15.36
C LEU A 30 -3.43 21.06 16.10
N GLN A 31 -3.38 21.82 17.17
CA GLN A 31 -2.19 21.93 18.01
C GLN A 31 -2.44 21.31 19.37
N GLN A 32 -1.42 20.64 19.91
CA GLN A 32 -1.45 20.17 21.30
C GLN A 32 -1.02 21.33 22.19
N GLY A 33 -1.88 21.67 23.14
CA GLY A 33 -1.62 22.67 24.16
C GLY A 33 -1.09 22.08 25.48
N PRO A 34 -0.72 22.95 26.42
CA PRO A 34 -0.33 22.53 27.77
C PRO A 34 -1.44 21.73 28.45
N GLY A 35 -1.09 20.75 29.31
CA GLY A 35 -2.05 19.95 30.06
C GLY A 35 -2.84 18.90 29.24
N GLY A 36 -2.39 18.61 28.02
CA GLY A 36 -3.06 17.59 27.18
C GLY A 36 -4.30 18.10 26.44
N CYS A 37 -4.54 19.41 26.44
CA CYS A 37 -5.59 20.04 25.64
C CYS A 37 -5.25 20.03 24.15
N VAL A 38 -6.29 20.09 23.31
CA VAL A 38 -6.18 20.21 21.85
C VAL A 38 -6.82 21.51 21.42
N ALA A 39 -6.10 22.34 20.67
CA ALA A 39 -6.59 23.59 20.11
C ALA A 39 -7.00 23.39 18.64
N LEU A 40 -8.28 23.67 18.35
CA LEU A 40 -8.87 23.60 17.04
C LEU A 40 -8.95 24.99 16.41
N PRO A 41 -8.27 25.27 15.30
CA PRO A 41 -8.31 26.57 14.64
C PRO A 41 -9.72 26.92 14.18
N VAL A 42 -10.14 28.17 14.37
CA VAL A 42 -11.45 28.67 13.93
C VAL A 42 -11.30 29.89 13.03
N LEU A 43 -12.26 30.08 12.13
CA LEU A 43 -12.27 31.21 11.20
C LEU A 43 -12.45 32.53 11.99
N GLU A 44 -11.48 33.42 11.90
CA GLU A 44 -11.50 34.71 12.63
C GLU A 44 -12.69 35.57 12.24
N GLU A 45 -13.03 35.59 10.97
CA GLU A 45 -14.19 36.31 10.44
C GLU A 45 -15.56 35.80 10.93
N LYS A 46 -15.58 34.60 11.50
CA LYS A 46 -16.79 33.93 12.01
C LYS A 46 -16.83 33.79 13.54
N LEU A 47 -15.91 34.39 14.26
CA LEU A 47 -15.87 34.32 15.72
C LEU A 47 -17.19 34.80 16.40
N SER A 48 -17.88 35.79 15.82
CA SER A 48 -19.17 36.26 16.30
C SER A 48 -20.33 35.26 16.12
N GLN A 49 -20.13 34.23 15.32
CA GLN A 49 -21.11 33.17 15.07
C GLN A 49 -20.87 31.92 15.92
N LEU A 50 -19.82 31.95 16.77
CA LEU A 50 -19.49 30.85 17.67
C LEU A 50 -20.61 30.69 18.71
N CYS A 51 -21.41 29.65 18.54
CA CYS A 51 -22.39 29.19 19.51
C CYS A 51 -22.01 27.79 19.95
N LEU A 52 -21.50 27.62 21.16
CA LEU A 52 -21.00 26.35 21.67
C LEU A 52 -22.02 25.73 22.62
N PRO A 53 -22.31 24.43 22.49
CA PRO A 53 -23.17 23.73 23.45
C PRO A 53 -22.55 23.75 24.86
N PRO A 54 -23.36 23.92 25.93
CA PRO A 54 -22.89 23.93 27.30
C PRO A 54 -22.11 22.69 27.73
N GLU A 55 -22.36 21.58 27.02
CA GLU A 55 -21.73 20.26 27.29
C GLU A 55 -20.31 20.13 26.68
N MET A 56 -19.86 21.14 25.94
CA MET A 56 -18.51 21.14 25.33
C MET A 56 -17.67 22.30 25.90
N PRO A 57 -17.10 22.14 27.10
CA PRO A 57 -16.22 23.15 27.68
C PRO A 57 -15.00 23.37 26.79
N CYS A 58 -14.83 24.58 26.32
CA CYS A 58 -13.67 24.99 25.52
C CYS A 58 -13.37 26.46 25.78
N GLU A 59 -12.11 26.82 25.57
CA GLU A 59 -11.60 28.17 25.77
C GLU A 59 -11.10 28.73 24.44
N LEU A 60 -11.40 30.00 24.17
CA LEU A 60 -10.84 30.69 23.02
C LEU A 60 -9.39 31.07 23.32
N VAL A 61 -8.48 30.50 22.55
CA VAL A 61 -7.03 30.75 22.70
C VAL A 61 -6.44 31.27 21.39
N TRP A 62 -5.33 31.94 21.47
CA TRP A 62 -4.58 32.39 20.29
C TRP A 62 -3.34 31.50 20.14
N ILE A 63 -3.32 30.72 19.04
CA ILE A 63 -2.18 29.83 18.73
C ILE A 63 -1.20 30.52 17.79
N GLN A 64 0.11 30.33 18.06
CA GLN A 64 1.16 30.81 17.17
C GLN A 64 1.32 29.80 16.03
N VAL A 65 1.21 30.27 14.80
CA VAL A 65 1.50 29.50 13.59
C VAL A 65 2.83 29.98 13.03
N GLY A 66 3.80 29.09 12.99
CA GLY A 66 5.11 29.40 12.42
C GLY A 66 5.03 29.66 10.93
N ARG A 67 5.43 30.86 10.50
CA ARG A 67 5.50 31.43 9.14
C ARG A 67 4.22 31.49 8.33
N ALA A 68 4.12 32.59 7.56
CA ALA A 68 2.98 32.99 6.73
C ALA A 68 2.31 31.83 5.97
N PRO A 69 0.96 31.79 5.95
CA PRO A 69 0.24 30.77 5.22
C PRO A 69 0.62 30.81 3.75
N LEU A 70 0.99 29.66 3.21
CA LEU A 70 0.94 29.43 1.76
C LEU A 70 -0.47 29.80 1.26
N PRO A 71 -0.63 30.36 0.05
CA PRO A 71 -1.94 30.69 -0.51
C PRO A 71 -2.94 29.56 -0.27
N GLN A 72 -4.19 29.88 0.06
CA GLN A 72 -5.24 28.91 0.41
C GLN A 72 -5.32 27.69 -0.52
N ALA A 73 -5.02 27.91 -1.81
CA ALA A 73 -4.89 26.91 -2.84
C ALA A 73 -3.86 25.81 -2.57
N LEU A 74 -2.79 26.11 -1.83
CA LEU A 74 -1.71 25.18 -1.51
C LEU A 74 -1.98 24.34 -0.25
N HIS A 75 -2.77 24.85 0.69
CA HIS A 75 -3.04 24.17 1.97
C HIS A 75 -3.88 22.87 1.81
N GLY A 76 -4.81 22.85 0.86
CA GLY A 76 -5.57 21.64 0.51
C GLY A 76 -4.73 20.56 -0.17
N ALA A 77 -3.70 20.99 -0.89
CA ALA A 77 -2.83 20.13 -1.68
C ALA A 77 -1.75 19.39 -0.87
N MET A 78 -1.38 19.91 0.31
CA MET A 78 -0.25 19.40 1.10
C MET A 78 -0.62 18.35 2.17
N ARG A 79 -1.83 17.82 2.20
CA ARG A 79 -2.27 16.81 3.18
C ARG A 79 -1.90 15.37 2.85
N SER A 80 -1.16 15.11 1.78
CA SER A 80 -0.56 13.80 1.56
C SER A 80 0.88 13.81 2.05
N GLN A 81 1.27 12.76 2.78
CA GLN A 81 2.67 12.58 3.20
C GLN A 81 3.57 12.83 1.98
N PRO A 82 4.55 13.74 2.09
CA PRO A 82 5.51 13.89 1.03
C PRO A 82 6.25 12.56 0.91
N HIS A 83 6.09 11.89 -0.21
CA HIS A 83 7.07 10.92 -0.63
C HIS A 83 8.39 11.66 -0.68
N VAL A 84 9.34 11.28 0.19
CA VAL A 84 10.68 11.87 0.20
C VAL A 84 11.22 11.74 -1.23
N PRO A 85 11.45 12.85 -1.95
CA PRO A 85 11.88 12.76 -3.33
C PRO A 85 13.29 12.17 -3.34
N HIS A 86 13.48 11.07 -4.04
CA HIS A 86 14.83 10.61 -4.37
C HIS A 86 15.53 11.71 -5.18
N PRO A 87 16.80 12.04 -4.92
CA PRO A 87 17.50 13.16 -5.56
C PRO A 87 17.50 13.13 -7.11
N CYS A 88 17.24 11.99 -7.72
CA CYS A 88 17.24 11.84 -9.18
C CYS A 88 15.89 12.10 -9.86
N SER A 89 14.75 12.02 -9.19
CA SER A 89 13.44 12.08 -9.88
C SER A 89 12.57 13.28 -9.60
N ARG A 90 12.92 14.21 -8.78
CA ARG A 90 12.26 15.52 -8.50
C ARG A 90 10.81 15.67 -9.04
N THR A 91 9.99 14.61 -8.90
CA THR A 91 8.57 14.62 -9.24
C THR A 91 7.76 14.57 -7.96
N LEU A 92 6.87 15.54 -7.78
CA LEU A 92 5.97 15.61 -6.64
C LEU A 92 4.59 15.10 -7.07
N LEU A 93 4.10 14.08 -6.37
CA LEU A 93 2.75 13.55 -6.53
C LEU A 93 1.88 14.04 -5.37
N PHE A 94 0.80 14.75 -5.69
CA PHE A 94 -0.15 15.24 -4.70
C PHE A 94 -1.51 14.57 -4.84
N HIS A 95 -2.14 14.31 -3.68
CA HIS A 95 -3.58 14.09 -3.58
C HIS A 95 -4.24 15.46 -3.41
N ILE A 96 -4.91 15.95 -4.43
CA ILE A 96 -5.64 17.24 -4.37
C ILE A 96 -7.13 16.91 -4.48
N SER A 97 -7.87 17.14 -3.40
CA SER A 97 -9.33 17.38 -3.48
C SER A 97 -9.52 18.86 -3.76
N TRP A 98 -10.06 19.20 -4.91
CA TRP A 98 -10.26 20.56 -5.35
C TRP A 98 -11.70 20.78 -5.70
N ASP A 99 -12.36 21.70 -4.99
CA ASP A 99 -13.76 22.07 -5.22
C ASP A 99 -13.89 23.39 -5.99
N GLY A 100 -13.01 23.65 -6.96
CA GLY A 100 -13.02 24.92 -7.67
C GLY A 100 -12.03 25.03 -8.82
N CYS A 101 -11.85 26.22 -9.32
CA CYS A 101 -11.02 26.54 -10.47
C CYS A 101 -9.58 25.98 -10.37
N VAL A 102 -9.13 25.25 -11.37
CA VAL A 102 -7.75 24.73 -11.43
C VAL A 102 -6.81 25.93 -11.54
N PRO A 103 -5.84 26.09 -10.61
CA PRO A 103 -4.88 27.17 -10.68
C PRO A 103 -4.09 27.15 -12.00
N GLY A 104 -3.76 28.32 -12.51
CA GLY A 104 -3.00 28.44 -13.75
C GLY A 104 -1.55 27.95 -13.63
N PRO A 105 -0.84 27.79 -14.77
CA PRO A 105 0.53 27.24 -14.84
C PRO A 105 1.53 27.94 -13.90
N VAL A 106 1.42 29.26 -13.73
CA VAL A 106 2.30 30.08 -12.87
C VAL A 106 2.33 29.61 -11.42
N LEU A 107 1.20 29.11 -10.91
CA LEU A 107 1.16 28.56 -9.55
C LEU A 107 1.98 27.27 -9.45
N TRP A 108 1.86 26.39 -10.43
CA TRP A 108 2.57 25.11 -10.43
C TRP A 108 4.07 25.29 -10.59
N GLU A 109 4.50 26.26 -11.39
CA GLU A 109 5.90 26.65 -11.53
C GLU A 109 6.45 27.18 -10.20
N THR A 110 5.70 28.03 -9.50
CA THR A 110 6.09 28.55 -8.18
C THR A 110 6.22 27.43 -7.15
N VAL A 111 5.26 26.49 -7.11
CA VAL A 111 5.29 25.32 -6.22
C VAL A 111 6.49 24.43 -6.56
N ALA A 112 6.72 24.15 -7.82
CA ALA A 112 7.84 23.32 -8.27
C ALA A 112 9.18 23.95 -7.87
N SER A 113 9.34 25.26 -8.11
CA SER A 113 10.53 26.01 -7.71
C SER A 113 10.76 25.97 -6.21
N ALA A 114 9.73 26.25 -5.40
CA ALA A 114 9.82 26.27 -3.94
C ALA A 114 10.18 24.90 -3.34
N LEU A 115 9.77 23.80 -3.99
CA LEU A 115 10.00 22.43 -3.54
C LEU A 115 11.16 21.73 -4.27
N GLY A 116 11.86 22.43 -5.16
CA GLY A 116 12.96 21.89 -5.95
C GLY A 116 12.53 20.75 -6.89
N ALA A 117 11.26 20.74 -7.30
CA ALA A 117 10.71 19.74 -8.20
C ALA A 117 10.79 20.18 -9.67
N ARG A 118 10.88 19.23 -10.60
CA ARG A 118 10.78 19.48 -12.04
C ARG A 118 9.39 19.19 -12.60
N ARG A 119 8.61 18.39 -11.89
CA ARG A 119 7.27 17.94 -12.32
C ARG A 119 6.31 17.96 -11.13
N ILE A 120 5.08 18.28 -11.43
CA ILE A 120 3.97 18.20 -10.48
C ILE A 120 2.86 17.40 -11.12
N ALA A 121 2.29 16.46 -10.38
CA ALA A 121 1.18 15.68 -10.86
C ALA A 121 0.10 15.53 -9.76
N ARG A 122 -1.16 15.56 -10.19
CA ARG A 122 -2.30 15.25 -9.36
C ARG A 122 -2.61 13.77 -9.44
N ARG A 123 -2.66 13.10 -8.30
CA ARG A 123 -3.04 11.71 -8.18
C ARG A 123 -4.53 11.59 -7.84
N GLY A 124 -5.28 10.86 -8.65
CA GLY A 124 -6.65 10.43 -8.40
C GLY A 124 -6.73 9.00 -7.87
N ARG A 125 -7.92 8.41 -7.95
CA ARG A 125 -8.15 7.00 -7.62
C ARG A 125 -7.59 6.10 -8.73
N VAL A 126 -7.23 4.87 -8.35
CA VAL A 126 -6.92 3.82 -9.35
C VAL A 126 -8.21 3.46 -10.07
N LEU A 127 -8.16 3.35 -11.39
CA LEU A 127 -9.33 2.98 -12.19
C LEU A 127 -9.73 1.52 -11.90
N PRO A 128 -11.03 1.20 -11.94
CA PRO A 128 -11.52 -0.16 -11.74
C PRO A 128 -11.38 -1.02 -12.99
N ASP A 129 -10.31 -0.81 -13.75
CA ASP A 129 -9.94 -1.63 -14.90
C ASP A 129 -9.04 -2.79 -14.46
N GLY A 130 -8.94 -3.83 -15.27
CA GLY A 130 -8.10 -5.00 -14.99
C GLY A 130 -6.61 -4.66 -14.92
N MET A 131 -6.18 -3.54 -15.50
CA MET A 131 -4.78 -3.08 -15.52
C MET A 131 -4.42 -2.26 -14.28
N ARG A 132 -5.39 -1.90 -13.43
CA ARG A 132 -5.19 -1.02 -12.27
C ARG A 132 -4.53 0.30 -12.66
N THR A 133 -4.99 0.90 -13.74
CA THR A 133 -4.45 2.13 -14.30
C THR A 133 -4.55 3.27 -13.27
N PRO A 134 -3.46 3.98 -12.98
CA PRO A 134 -3.51 5.12 -12.08
C PRO A 134 -4.20 6.31 -12.77
N SER A 135 -5.09 6.99 -12.05
CA SER A 135 -5.61 8.28 -12.49
C SER A 135 -4.63 9.36 -12.04
N VAL A 136 -3.66 9.69 -12.89
CA VAL A 136 -2.66 10.73 -12.62
C VAL A 136 -2.65 11.74 -13.76
N THR A 137 -2.77 13.03 -13.42
CA THR A 137 -2.73 14.15 -14.37
C THR A 137 -1.50 14.98 -14.10
N LEU A 138 -0.65 15.18 -15.11
CA LEU A 138 0.47 16.12 -15.03
C LEU A 138 -0.08 17.55 -14.96
N LEU A 139 0.36 18.31 -13.97
CA LEU A 139 0.06 19.73 -13.79
C LEU A 139 1.24 20.60 -14.22
N LEU A 140 2.45 20.07 -14.14
CA LEU A 140 3.69 20.65 -14.63
C LEU A 140 4.64 19.55 -15.10
N GLY A 141 5.32 19.76 -16.23
CA GLY A 141 6.23 18.81 -16.85
C GLY A 141 5.68 18.22 -18.14
N GLN A 142 6.55 17.56 -18.92
CA GLN A 142 6.20 17.05 -20.27
C GLN A 142 5.98 15.54 -20.29
N ASP A 143 6.52 14.80 -19.33
CA ASP A 143 6.41 13.34 -19.23
C ASP A 143 6.18 12.88 -17.79
N GLY A 144 5.64 11.66 -17.63
CA GLY A 144 5.39 11.05 -16.33
C GLY A 144 6.49 10.11 -15.85
N TRP A 145 7.61 9.99 -16.57
CA TRP A 145 8.68 9.05 -16.20
C TRP A 145 9.42 9.48 -14.94
N VAL A 146 9.49 8.58 -13.99
CA VAL A 146 10.19 8.76 -12.73
C VAL A 146 11.16 7.62 -12.49
N GLU A 147 12.16 7.85 -11.66
CA GLU A 147 13.01 6.84 -11.09
C GLU A 147 12.81 6.83 -9.58
N HIS A 148 12.64 5.64 -9.02
CA HIS A 148 12.50 5.40 -7.60
C HIS A 148 13.49 4.32 -7.17
N VAL A 149 14.19 4.56 -6.08
CA VAL A 149 15.12 3.58 -5.50
C VAL A 149 14.53 3.03 -4.21
N ASP A 150 14.49 1.71 -4.12
CA ASP A 150 13.95 0.99 -2.97
C ASP A 150 14.83 -0.23 -2.71
N ASN A 151 15.42 -0.31 -1.51
CA ASN A 151 16.40 -1.35 -1.14
C ASN A 151 17.55 -1.52 -2.16
N GLY A 152 18.08 -0.41 -2.69
CA GLY A 152 19.15 -0.42 -3.69
C GLY A 152 18.70 -0.78 -5.10
N ILE A 153 17.46 -1.18 -5.32
CA ILE A 153 16.88 -1.48 -6.63
C ILE A 153 16.34 -0.21 -7.25
N ARG A 154 16.69 0.05 -8.51
CA ARG A 154 16.22 1.19 -9.30
C ARG A 154 14.99 0.78 -10.11
N TYR A 155 13.85 1.39 -9.82
CA TYR A 155 12.61 1.25 -10.58
C TYR A 155 12.42 2.50 -11.45
N THR A 156 12.11 2.35 -12.73
CA THR A 156 11.72 3.46 -13.59
C THR A 156 10.39 3.17 -14.25
N PHE A 157 9.47 4.12 -14.21
CA PHE A 157 8.12 3.93 -14.74
C PHE A 157 7.43 5.28 -14.98
N ASP A 158 6.42 5.28 -15.85
CA ASP A 158 5.53 6.43 -16.06
C ASP A 158 4.40 6.41 -15.03
N VAL A 159 4.39 7.39 -14.12
CA VAL A 159 3.38 7.52 -13.05
C VAL A 159 1.97 7.74 -13.57
N THR A 160 1.81 8.16 -14.83
CA THR A 160 0.50 8.36 -15.47
C THR A 160 -0.07 7.05 -16.04
N LYS A 161 0.76 6.01 -16.18
CA LYS A 161 0.44 4.73 -16.84
C LYS A 161 0.62 3.52 -15.92
N CYS A 162 1.55 3.62 -14.97
CA CYS A 162 1.90 2.51 -14.09
C CYS A 162 1.63 2.87 -12.63
N MET A 163 1.01 1.95 -11.90
CA MET A 163 0.85 2.10 -10.46
C MET A 163 2.14 1.73 -9.74
N PHE A 164 2.51 2.52 -8.72
CA PHE A 164 3.53 2.15 -7.75
C PHE A 164 2.94 2.10 -6.35
N SER A 165 3.16 1.00 -5.62
CA SER A 165 2.71 0.84 -4.23
C SER A 165 3.91 0.79 -3.28
N PRO A 166 4.17 1.85 -2.51
CA PRO A 166 5.26 1.86 -1.52
C PRO A 166 4.99 0.93 -0.33
N GLY A 167 3.72 0.60 -0.08
CA GLY A 167 3.31 -0.21 1.08
C GLY A 167 3.69 -1.69 1.03
N ASN A 168 4.45 -2.14 0.02
CA ASN A 168 4.93 -3.52 -0.09
C ASN A 168 6.42 -3.65 0.28
N ILE A 169 7.01 -2.63 0.91
CA ILE A 169 8.46 -2.62 1.21
C ILE A 169 8.87 -3.79 2.12
N THR A 170 8.09 -4.12 3.12
CA THR A 170 8.39 -5.24 4.04
C THR A 170 8.47 -6.56 3.30
N GLU A 171 7.52 -6.83 2.40
CA GLU A 171 7.51 -8.04 1.59
C GLU A 171 8.65 -8.06 0.57
N LYS A 172 8.98 -6.93 -0.06
CA LYS A 172 10.15 -6.85 -0.94
C LYS A 172 11.46 -7.16 -0.21
N LEU A 173 11.63 -6.65 1.02
CA LEU A 173 12.80 -6.94 1.86
C LEU A 173 12.84 -8.41 2.25
N ARG A 174 11.69 -9.00 2.60
CA ARG A 174 11.58 -10.42 2.92
C ARG A 174 11.98 -11.29 1.72
N VAL A 175 11.40 -11.01 0.55
CA VAL A 175 11.74 -11.71 -0.71
C VAL A 175 13.22 -11.55 -1.05
N ALA A 176 13.79 -10.36 -0.88
CA ALA A 176 15.20 -10.09 -1.11
C ALA A 176 16.15 -10.94 -0.22
N SER A 177 15.66 -11.43 0.92
CA SER A 177 16.42 -12.28 1.85
C SER A 177 16.23 -13.77 1.62
N LEU A 178 15.38 -14.18 0.67
CA LEU A 178 15.18 -15.60 0.39
C LEU A 178 16.39 -16.21 -0.31
N PRO A 179 16.76 -17.47 0.03
CA PRO A 179 17.85 -18.17 -0.65
C PRO A 179 17.34 -18.81 -1.95
N CYS A 180 17.41 -18.06 -3.06
CA CYS A 180 16.90 -18.50 -4.38
C CYS A 180 18.03 -18.79 -5.38
N SER A 181 19.26 -18.98 -4.91
CA SER A 181 20.41 -19.25 -5.79
C SER A 181 20.18 -20.49 -6.66
N GLY A 182 20.34 -20.33 -7.97
CA GLY A 182 20.14 -21.41 -8.94
C GLY A 182 18.68 -21.71 -9.31
N GLU A 183 17.71 -21.07 -8.66
CA GLU A 183 16.28 -21.31 -8.90
C GLU A 183 15.72 -20.50 -10.09
N VAL A 184 14.74 -21.06 -10.75
CA VAL A 184 13.92 -20.39 -11.78
C VAL A 184 12.59 -19.94 -11.17
N LEU A 185 12.31 -18.65 -11.27
CA LEU A 185 11.06 -18.05 -10.83
C LEU A 185 10.12 -17.77 -12.02
N VAL A 186 8.84 -17.98 -11.81
CA VAL A 186 7.78 -17.44 -12.68
C VAL A 186 6.97 -16.41 -11.90
N ASP A 187 7.00 -15.15 -12.34
CA ASP A 187 6.21 -14.05 -11.76
C ASP A 187 5.01 -13.80 -12.68
N LEU A 188 3.81 -14.24 -12.26
CA LEU A 188 2.61 -14.20 -13.06
C LEU A 188 1.93 -12.82 -13.15
N TYR A 189 2.36 -11.87 -12.34
CA TYR A 189 1.81 -10.52 -12.26
C TYR A 189 2.93 -9.51 -11.97
N ALA A 190 3.92 -9.46 -12.86
CA ALA A 190 5.19 -8.78 -12.61
C ALA A 190 5.06 -7.27 -12.43
N GLY A 191 4.07 -6.62 -13.06
CA GLY A 191 3.96 -5.17 -13.04
C GLY A 191 5.23 -4.51 -13.57
N ILE A 192 5.70 -3.50 -12.85
CA ILE A 192 6.98 -2.82 -13.14
C ILE A 192 8.20 -3.57 -12.55
N GLY A 193 8.02 -4.81 -12.08
CA GLY A 193 9.08 -5.64 -11.49
C GLY A 193 9.10 -5.63 -9.96
N TYR A 194 7.95 -5.46 -9.30
CA TYR A 194 7.88 -5.34 -7.84
C TYR A 194 8.61 -6.46 -7.09
N PHE A 195 8.45 -7.70 -7.55
CA PHE A 195 9.08 -8.89 -6.97
C PHE A 195 10.11 -9.49 -7.89
N THR A 196 9.93 -9.41 -9.21
CA THR A 196 10.91 -9.83 -10.22
C THR A 196 12.31 -9.28 -9.90
N LEU A 197 12.43 -7.98 -9.63
CA LEU A 197 13.72 -7.34 -9.36
C LEU A 197 14.33 -7.78 -8.01
N PRO A 198 13.61 -7.81 -6.86
CA PRO A 198 14.14 -8.36 -5.62
C PRO A 198 14.65 -9.81 -5.74
N PHE A 199 13.93 -10.67 -6.46
CA PHE A 199 14.39 -12.05 -6.70
C PHE A 199 15.69 -12.10 -7.51
N LEU A 200 15.84 -11.25 -8.54
CA LEU A 200 17.03 -11.23 -9.38
C LEU A 200 18.22 -10.56 -8.73
N VAL A 201 18.02 -9.40 -8.09
CA VAL A 201 19.10 -8.55 -7.59
C VAL A 201 19.64 -9.05 -6.26
N HIS A 202 18.76 -9.48 -5.34
CA HIS A 202 19.14 -9.79 -3.97
C HIS A 202 19.02 -11.28 -3.63
N ALA A 203 17.87 -11.91 -3.96
CA ALA A 203 17.64 -13.32 -3.63
C ALA A 203 18.48 -14.29 -4.47
N GLY A 204 19.10 -13.82 -5.56
CA GLY A 204 20.02 -14.62 -6.37
C GLY A 204 19.34 -15.61 -7.32
N ALA A 205 18.06 -15.43 -7.67
CA ALA A 205 17.39 -16.27 -8.66
C ALA A 205 18.22 -16.35 -9.96
N ALA A 206 18.37 -17.57 -10.49
CA ALA A 206 19.13 -17.78 -11.71
C ALA A 206 18.44 -17.15 -12.92
N PHE A 207 17.13 -17.33 -12.99
CA PHE A 207 16.32 -16.80 -14.09
C PHE A 207 14.90 -16.48 -13.64
N VAL A 208 14.27 -15.47 -14.24
CA VAL A 208 12.88 -15.12 -14.00
C VAL A 208 12.11 -15.02 -15.31
N HIS A 209 10.97 -15.72 -15.39
CA HIS A 209 9.93 -15.50 -16.39
C HIS A 209 8.90 -14.55 -15.82
N ALA A 210 8.83 -13.32 -16.32
CA ALA A 210 7.96 -12.25 -15.83
C ALA A 210 6.78 -12.06 -16.79
N CYS A 211 5.54 -12.30 -16.33
CA CYS A 211 4.34 -12.10 -17.14
C CYS A 211 3.68 -10.78 -16.77
N GLU A 212 3.39 -9.96 -17.77
CA GLU A 212 2.69 -8.69 -17.59
C GLU A 212 1.88 -8.36 -18.87
N TRP A 213 0.65 -7.94 -18.71
CA TRP A 213 -0.21 -7.59 -19.82
C TRP A 213 -0.27 -6.10 -20.16
N ASN A 214 0.03 -5.22 -19.17
CA ASN A 214 0.09 -3.78 -19.37
C ASN A 214 1.37 -3.42 -20.12
N VAL A 215 1.25 -2.99 -21.37
CA VAL A 215 2.39 -2.62 -22.23
C VAL A 215 3.30 -1.56 -21.60
N HIS A 216 2.73 -0.64 -20.83
CA HIS A 216 3.50 0.41 -20.14
C HIS A 216 4.31 -0.15 -18.97
N ALA A 217 3.75 -1.12 -18.25
CA ALA A 217 4.47 -1.81 -17.18
C ALA A 217 5.56 -2.73 -17.76
N VAL A 218 5.32 -3.39 -18.88
CA VAL A 218 6.34 -4.16 -19.63
C VAL A 218 7.53 -3.27 -20.00
N GLU A 219 7.28 -2.08 -20.54
CA GLU A 219 8.35 -1.15 -20.88
C GLU A 219 9.10 -0.65 -19.63
N ALA A 220 8.37 -0.35 -18.55
CA ALA A 220 8.98 0.03 -17.28
C ALA A 220 9.87 -1.10 -16.72
N LEU A 221 9.38 -2.34 -16.72
CA LEU A 221 10.13 -3.52 -16.30
C LEU A 221 11.41 -3.71 -17.14
N ARG A 222 11.30 -3.62 -18.47
CA ARG A 222 12.47 -3.74 -19.36
C ARG A 222 13.56 -2.73 -19.03
N ARG A 223 13.19 -1.46 -18.84
CA ARG A 223 14.12 -0.40 -18.44
C ARG A 223 14.72 -0.65 -17.04
N ALA A 224 13.88 -1.07 -16.09
CA ALA A 224 14.34 -1.35 -14.74
C ALA A 224 15.31 -2.54 -14.69
N LEU A 225 15.08 -3.60 -15.45
CA LEU A 225 16.01 -4.73 -15.58
C LEU A 225 17.39 -4.27 -16.08
N ALA A 226 17.41 -3.42 -17.14
CA ALA A 226 18.65 -2.86 -17.66
C ALA A 226 19.35 -1.95 -16.65
N LEU A 227 18.60 -1.08 -15.93
CA LEU A 227 19.15 -0.18 -14.92
C LEU A 227 19.79 -0.92 -13.74
N ASN A 228 19.37 -2.15 -13.46
CA ASN A 228 19.91 -3.00 -12.39
C ASN A 228 20.90 -4.07 -12.92
N GLY A 229 21.20 -4.11 -14.23
CA GLY A 229 22.17 -5.04 -14.83
C GLY A 229 21.73 -6.52 -14.76
N VAL A 230 20.41 -6.78 -14.80
CA VAL A 230 19.86 -8.15 -14.69
C VAL A 230 18.99 -8.56 -15.88
N GLN A 231 19.03 -7.79 -16.97
CA GLN A 231 18.20 -8.02 -18.15
C GLN A 231 18.42 -9.41 -18.80
N ASP A 232 19.64 -9.93 -18.74
CA ASP A 232 19.99 -11.22 -19.35
C ASP A 232 19.47 -12.42 -18.54
N ARG A 233 18.98 -12.18 -17.32
CA ARG A 233 18.39 -13.19 -16.44
C ARG A 233 16.88 -13.11 -16.33
N CYS A 234 16.22 -12.37 -17.25
CA CYS A 234 14.77 -12.24 -17.26
C CYS A 234 14.19 -12.33 -18.66
N HIS A 235 13.15 -13.14 -18.81
CA HIS A 235 12.32 -13.12 -20.01
C HIS A 235 10.94 -12.54 -19.69
N ILE A 236 10.57 -11.46 -20.40
CA ILE A 236 9.27 -10.81 -20.23
C ILE A 236 8.26 -11.43 -21.21
N HIS A 237 7.23 -12.04 -20.69
CA HIS A 237 6.06 -12.53 -21.44
C HIS A 237 5.00 -11.45 -21.42
N HIS A 238 4.89 -10.69 -22.52
CA HIS A 238 3.87 -9.68 -22.68
C HIS A 238 2.54 -10.33 -23.05
N GLY A 239 1.57 -10.29 -22.15
CA GLY A 239 0.23 -10.85 -22.39
C GLY A 239 -0.44 -11.34 -21.11
N ASP A 240 -1.57 -12.00 -21.31
CA ASP A 240 -2.34 -12.59 -20.22
C ASP A 240 -1.63 -13.84 -19.67
N SER A 241 -1.36 -13.86 -18.37
CA SER A 241 -0.71 -14.99 -17.68
C SER A 241 -1.48 -16.32 -17.85
N ARG A 242 -2.80 -16.28 -18.13
CA ARG A 242 -3.63 -17.45 -18.41
C ARG A 242 -3.23 -18.16 -19.70
N GLN A 243 -2.65 -17.43 -20.65
CA GLN A 243 -2.21 -17.92 -21.95
C GLN A 243 -0.73 -18.34 -21.97
N LEU A 244 -0.08 -18.25 -20.81
CA LEU A 244 1.32 -18.63 -20.69
C LEU A 244 1.49 -20.14 -20.95
N GLU A 245 2.31 -20.49 -21.93
CA GLU A 245 2.56 -21.88 -22.34
C GLU A 245 3.65 -22.59 -21.52
N LEU A 246 4.30 -21.87 -20.59
CA LEU A 246 5.33 -22.46 -19.72
C LEU A 246 4.74 -23.59 -18.87
N ARG A 247 5.47 -24.70 -18.84
CA ARG A 247 5.14 -25.89 -18.05
C ARG A 247 6.40 -26.45 -17.43
N ASP A 248 6.31 -27.00 -16.23
CA ASP A 248 7.36 -27.81 -15.65
C ASP A 248 8.74 -27.09 -15.58
N THR A 249 8.72 -25.79 -15.27
CA THR A 249 9.88 -24.90 -15.39
C THR A 249 10.29 -24.30 -14.06
N ALA A 250 9.32 -23.95 -13.20
CA ALA A 250 9.56 -23.11 -12.04
C ALA A 250 9.92 -23.90 -10.78
N ASP A 251 10.93 -23.42 -10.08
CA ASP A 251 11.19 -23.74 -8.67
C ASP A 251 10.34 -22.89 -7.74
N ARG A 252 9.99 -21.65 -8.19
CA ARG A 252 9.11 -20.73 -7.47
C ARG A 252 8.12 -20.04 -8.41
N VAL A 253 6.92 -19.78 -7.89
CA VAL A 253 5.90 -19.01 -8.61
C VAL A 253 5.39 -17.89 -7.70
N ASN A 254 5.47 -16.64 -8.17
CA ASN A 254 4.86 -15.48 -7.53
C ASN A 254 3.50 -15.19 -8.18
N LEU A 255 2.43 -15.12 -7.37
CA LEU A 255 1.07 -14.98 -7.90
C LEU A 255 0.15 -14.16 -6.99
N GLY A 256 -0.66 -13.27 -7.59
CA GLY A 256 -1.63 -12.42 -6.89
C GLY A 256 -3.04 -13.01 -6.76
N LEU A 257 -3.32 -14.13 -7.42
CA LEU A 257 -4.56 -14.90 -7.34
C LEU A 257 -4.19 -16.37 -7.41
N ILE A 258 -5.11 -17.28 -7.02
CA ILE A 258 -4.87 -18.73 -7.09
C ILE A 258 -5.46 -19.29 -8.40
N PRO A 259 -4.76 -19.18 -9.50
CA PRO A 259 -5.22 -19.77 -10.74
C PRO A 259 -4.70 -21.20 -10.86
N SER A 260 -5.53 -22.09 -11.38
CA SER A 260 -5.12 -23.48 -11.66
C SER A 260 -3.91 -23.57 -12.58
N TRP A 261 -3.73 -22.58 -13.50
CA TRP A 261 -2.56 -22.55 -14.40
C TRP A 261 -1.23 -22.23 -13.69
N ALA A 262 -1.24 -21.62 -12.50
CA ALA A 262 -0.02 -21.43 -11.73
C ALA A 262 0.63 -22.78 -11.34
N CYS A 263 -0.18 -23.80 -11.12
CA CYS A 263 0.31 -25.14 -10.80
C CYS A 263 1.04 -25.80 -11.98
N ARG A 264 0.70 -25.45 -13.21
CA ARG A 264 1.30 -26.04 -14.44
C ARG A 264 2.75 -25.64 -14.66
N VAL A 265 3.15 -24.47 -14.15
CA VAL A 265 4.52 -23.97 -14.33
C VAL A 265 5.51 -24.54 -13.31
N LEU A 266 5.03 -25.07 -12.17
CA LEU A 266 5.87 -25.76 -11.21
C LEU A 266 6.52 -27.00 -11.84
N LYS A 267 7.76 -27.29 -11.47
CA LYS A 267 8.46 -28.52 -11.84
C LYS A 267 7.68 -29.74 -11.34
N LYS A 268 7.25 -30.59 -12.28
CA LYS A 268 6.41 -31.74 -11.94
C LYS A 268 7.13 -32.77 -11.07
N ASP A 269 8.45 -32.95 -11.24
CA ASP A 269 9.20 -34.01 -10.58
C ASP A 269 9.79 -33.59 -9.22
N THR A 270 10.12 -32.33 -9.05
CA THR A 270 10.69 -31.78 -7.82
C THR A 270 9.72 -30.90 -7.03
N GLY A 271 8.68 -30.42 -7.68
CA GLY A 271 7.79 -29.41 -7.10
C GLY A 271 8.47 -28.06 -6.95
N GLY A 272 8.02 -27.24 -6.01
CA GLY A 272 8.55 -25.90 -5.76
C GLY A 272 7.77 -25.15 -4.69
N VAL A 273 7.90 -23.84 -4.68
CA VAL A 273 7.23 -22.95 -3.73
C VAL A 273 6.34 -21.96 -4.44
N LEU A 274 5.12 -21.81 -3.96
CA LEU A 274 4.18 -20.77 -4.39
C LEU A 274 4.18 -19.62 -3.40
N HIS A 275 4.40 -18.39 -3.86
CA HIS A 275 4.24 -17.15 -3.10
C HIS A 275 2.87 -16.55 -3.48
N ILE A 276 1.87 -16.73 -2.62
CA ILE A 276 0.47 -16.43 -2.92
C ILE A 276 0.05 -15.15 -2.21
N HIS A 277 -0.12 -14.07 -2.96
CA HIS A 277 -0.61 -12.79 -2.45
C HIS A 277 -2.13 -12.77 -2.47
N HIS A 278 -2.76 -12.47 -1.33
CA HIS A 278 -4.22 -12.41 -1.23
C HIS A 278 -4.69 -11.38 -0.19
N ASN A 279 -5.87 -10.80 -0.44
CA ASN A 279 -6.55 -9.98 0.56
C ASN A 279 -7.50 -10.87 1.36
N VAL A 280 -7.20 -11.06 2.63
CA VAL A 280 -8.00 -11.88 3.55
C VAL A 280 -8.88 -10.98 4.40
N GLU A 281 -10.18 -11.23 4.35
CA GLU A 281 -11.15 -10.58 5.21
C GLU A 281 -11.28 -11.36 6.51
N THR A 282 -11.15 -10.66 7.64
CA THR A 282 -11.41 -11.22 8.98
C THR A 282 -12.68 -10.58 9.50
N PRO A 283 -13.80 -11.31 9.63
CA PRO A 283 -15.01 -10.74 10.19
C PRO A 283 -14.73 -10.21 11.61
N PRO A 284 -15.39 -9.11 12.03
CA PRO A 284 -15.29 -8.65 13.41
C PRO A 284 -15.70 -9.78 14.37
N ALA A 285 -15.00 -9.89 15.50
CA ALA A 285 -15.41 -10.83 16.53
C ALA A 285 -16.87 -10.57 16.88
N PRO A 286 -17.72 -11.62 17.03
CA PRO A 286 -19.10 -11.43 17.45
C PRO A 286 -19.06 -10.66 18.77
N THR A 287 -19.76 -9.52 18.82
CA THR A 287 -19.93 -8.75 20.05
C THR A 287 -20.55 -9.69 21.09
N PRO A 288 -19.94 -9.88 22.26
CA PRO A 288 -20.56 -10.67 23.28
C PRO A 288 -21.93 -10.04 23.60
N VAL A 289 -23.01 -10.76 23.35
CA VAL A 289 -24.34 -10.37 23.84
C VAL A 289 -24.28 -10.62 25.35
N LEU A 290 -23.95 -9.60 26.12
CA LEU A 290 -24.06 -9.63 27.55
C LEU A 290 -25.56 -9.72 27.88
N PRO A 291 -26.01 -10.67 28.71
CA PRO A 291 -27.34 -10.63 29.30
C PRO A 291 -27.48 -9.29 30.06
N ALA A 292 -28.62 -8.64 29.87
CA ALA A 292 -28.93 -7.39 30.57
C ALA A 292 -29.09 -7.67 32.08
N GLU A 293 -27.99 -7.66 32.81
CA GLU A 293 -28.02 -7.56 34.27
C GLU A 293 -27.30 -6.27 34.67
N TRP A 294 -28.00 -5.46 35.44
CA TRP A 294 -27.65 -4.16 35.94
C TRP A 294 -26.49 -4.25 36.93
N GLY A 295 -25.37 -3.60 36.58
CA GLY A 295 -24.24 -3.44 37.48
C GLY A 295 -23.11 -2.74 36.76
N SER A 296 -22.84 -1.48 37.11
CA SER A 296 -21.75 -0.70 36.57
C SER A 296 -20.41 -1.41 36.78
N PRO A 297 -19.61 -1.57 35.73
CA PRO A 297 -18.18 -1.73 35.90
C PRO A 297 -17.40 -0.67 35.13
N GLU A 298 -16.35 -0.19 35.74
CA GLU A 298 -15.32 0.64 35.16
C GLU A 298 -14.81 0.02 33.84
N ALA A 299 -14.94 0.80 32.78
CA ALA A 299 -14.49 0.40 31.46
C ALA A 299 -12.96 0.45 31.39
N GLN A 300 -12.32 -0.69 31.42
CA GLN A 300 -10.98 -0.87 30.91
C GLN A 300 -11.03 -0.91 29.39
N HIS A 301 -10.56 0.15 28.73
CA HIS A 301 -10.38 0.18 27.28
C HIS A 301 -9.24 -0.76 26.88
N PRO A 302 -9.41 -1.57 25.83
CA PRO A 302 -8.28 -2.25 25.21
C PRO A 302 -7.39 -1.19 24.55
N MET A 303 -6.12 -1.13 24.92
CA MET A 303 -5.09 -0.34 24.26
C MET A 303 -4.97 -0.84 22.81
N GLU A 304 -5.12 0.07 21.84
CA GLU A 304 -4.68 -0.15 20.47
C GLU A 304 -3.16 -0.36 20.48
N ASP A 305 -2.77 -1.54 20.04
CA ASP A 305 -1.37 -1.95 19.87
C ASP A 305 -0.72 -1.16 18.73
N THR A 306 -0.10 -0.04 19.07
CA THR A 306 0.79 0.68 18.18
C THR A 306 2.13 -0.04 18.15
N GLY A 307 2.29 -0.87 17.14
CA GLY A 307 3.52 -1.34 16.51
C GLY A 307 4.81 -1.36 17.30
N ASN A 308 5.06 -2.46 18.01
CA ASN A 308 6.42 -2.91 18.24
C ASN A 308 6.53 -4.38 17.75
N LYS A 309 7.29 -4.57 16.65
CA LYS A 309 7.55 -5.90 16.09
C LYS A 309 8.47 -6.66 17.05
N THR A 310 7.89 -7.39 17.98
CA THR A 310 8.57 -8.44 18.72
C THR A 310 8.39 -9.76 18.02
N VAL A 311 9.48 -10.43 17.75
CA VAL A 311 9.61 -11.79 17.22
C VAL A 311 8.73 -12.73 18.07
N GLY A 312 7.68 -13.33 17.45
CA GLY A 312 6.83 -14.31 18.12
C GLY A 312 5.32 -14.03 18.15
N ALA A 313 4.80 -13.06 17.37
CA ALA A 313 3.37 -12.82 17.28
C ALA A 313 2.66 -14.08 16.76
N ARG A 314 1.78 -14.67 17.58
CA ARG A 314 0.91 -15.80 17.18
C ARG A 314 0.12 -15.39 15.94
N ILE A 315 0.26 -16.19 14.86
CA ILE A 315 -0.55 -16.04 13.64
C ILE A 315 -2.02 -16.10 14.05
N ARG A 316 -2.83 -15.18 13.52
CA ARG A 316 -4.28 -15.15 13.82
C ARG A 316 -4.94 -16.44 13.33
N PRO A 317 -5.86 -17.04 14.07
CA PRO A 317 -6.51 -18.30 13.68
C PRO A 317 -7.19 -18.24 12.31
N GLU A 318 -7.73 -17.07 11.91
CA GLU A 318 -8.37 -16.84 10.61
C GLU A 318 -7.37 -16.93 9.48
N TRP A 319 -6.16 -16.39 9.66
CA TRP A 319 -5.08 -16.43 8.68
C TRP A 319 -4.56 -17.86 8.50
N GLN A 320 -4.45 -18.58 9.61
CA GLN A 320 -4.05 -19.98 9.59
C GLN A 320 -5.06 -20.83 8.81
N ARG A 321 -6.38 -20.67 9.12
CA ARG A 321 -7.45 -21.37 8.39
C ARG A 321 -7.46 -21.05 6.90
N TRP A 322 -7.25 -19.77 6.54
CA TRP A 322 -7.13 -19.38 5.14
C TRP A 322 -5.96 -20.08 4.46
N ALA A 323 -4.80 -20.14 5.10
CA ALA A 323 -3.61 -20.77 4.56
C ALA A 323 -3.80 -22.29 4.37
N GLU A 324 -4.38 -22.98 5.36
CA GLU A 324 -4.68 -24.40 5.31
C GLU A 324 -5.72 -24.74 4.22
N THR A 325 -6.80 -23.96 4.11
CA THR A 325 -7.80 -24.12 3.05
C THR A 325 -7.19 -23.92 1.67
N THR A 326 -6.30 -22.91 1.55
CA THR A 326 -5.57 -22.63 0.31
C THR A 326 -4.62 -23.78 -0.04
N ALA A 327 -3.89 -24.30 0.93
CA ALA A 327 -2.99 -25.43 0.76
C ALA A 327 -3.72 -26.68 0.25
N LEU A 328 -4.84 -27.04 0.86
CA LEU A 328 -5.69 -28.18 0.42
C LEU A 328 -6.22 -27.98 -1.01
N ARG A 329 -6.66 -26.79 -1.35
CA ARG A 329 -7.12 -26.47 -2.71
C ARG A 329 -6.01 -26.63 -3.72
N ILE A 330 -4.82 -26.11 -3.45
CA ILE A 330 -3.65 -26.25 -4.35
C ILE A 330 -3.24 -27.72 -4.48
N GLN A 331 -3.23 -28.44 -3.38
CA GLN A 331 -2.95 -29.88 -3.41
C GLN A 331 -3.89 -30.63 -4.34
N GLY A 332 -5.20 -30.38 -4.25
CA GLY A 332 -6.21 -30.96 -5.14
C GLY A 332 -5.95 -30.64 -6.61
N LEU A 333 -5.65 -29.37 -6.92
CA LEU A 333 -5.31 -28.94 -8.29
C LEU A 333 -4.05 -29.63 -8.85
N LEU A 334 -3.03 -29.84 -8.03
CA LEU A 334 -1.80 -30.52 -8.42
C LEU A 334 -2.04 -32.02 -8.66
N VAL A 335 -2.84 -32.66 -7.81
CA VAL A 335 -3.24 -34.07 -7.98
C VAL A 335 -4.04 -34.24 -9.28
N GLU A 336 -5.02 -33.39 -9.52
CA GLU A 336 -5.82 -33.41 -10.76
C GLU A 336 -4.95 -33.18 -12.01
N LEU A 337 -4.04 -32.22 -11.95
CA LEU A 337 -3.16 -31.87 -13.08
C LEU A 337 -2.18 -32.97 -13.44
N HIS A 338 -1.59 -33.64 -12.45
CA HIS A 338 -0.49 -34.56 -12.66
C HIS A 338 -0.87 -36.04 -12.55
N GLY A 339 -2.09 -36.35 -12.14
CA GLY A 339 -2.58 -37.73 -11.98
C GLY A 339 -1.84 -38.56 -10.91
N ARG A 340 -1.17 -37.89 -9.96
CA ARG A 340 -0.40 -38.53 -8.87
C ARG A 340 -0.54 -37.74 -7.57
N PRO A 341 -0.28 -38.38 -6.40
CA PRO A 341 -0.36 -37.70 -5.12
C PRO A 341 0.67 -36.55 -4.99
N TRP A 342 0.24 -35.47 -4.38
CA TRP A 342 1.05 -34.32 -4.02
C TRP A 342 0.85 -33.97 -2.55
N HIS A 343 1.86 -33.39 -1.93
CA HIS A 343 1.83 -32.84 -0.58
C HIS A 343 2.06 -31.34 -0.63
N THR A 344 1.36 -30.62 0.22
CA THR A 344 1.55 -29.18 0.42
C THR A 344 1.91 -28.92 1.88
N ARG A 345 2.79 -27.94 2.10
CA ARG A 345 3.22 -27.53 3.44
C ARG A 345 3.28 -26.01 3.50
N VAL A 346 2.55 -25.42 4.43
CA VAL A 346 2.65 -23.99 4.74
C VAL A 346 4.03 -23.72 5.34
N LEU A 347 4.85 -22.91 4.65
CA LEU A 347 6.16 -22.51 5.12
C LEU A 347 6.12 -21.24 5.94
N HIS A 348 5.33 -20.25 5.46
CA HIS A 348 5.26 -18.93 6.07
C HIS A 348 3.95 -18.22 5.70
N ILE A 349 3.46 -17.36 6.60
CA ILE A 349 2.38 -16.41 6.35
C ILE A 349 2.87 -15.03 6.74
N GLU A 350 3.03 -14.15 5.75
CA GLU A 350 3.46 -12.76 5.95
C GLU A 350 2.27 -11.80 5.92
N ALA A 351 2.14 -10.97 6.94
CA ALA A 351 1.17 -9.88 6.97
C ALA A 351 1.81 -8.60 6.42
N VAL A 352 1.54 -8.27 5.16
CA VAL A 352 2.18 -7.16 4.47
C VAL A 352 1.62 -5.81 4.90
N LYS A 353 0.30 -5.67 4.88
CA LYS A 353 -0.41 -4.44 5.25
C LYS A 353 -1.91 -4.65 5.45
N SER A 354 -2.56 -3.71 6.13
CA SER A 354 -4.02 -3.62 6.15
C SER A 354 -4.49 -2.58 5.11
N TYR A 355 -5.53 -2.91 4.35
CA TYR A 355 -6.17 -1.98 3.40
C TYR A 355 -7.37 -1.26 4.00
N ALA A 356 -8.05 -1.93 4.92
CA ALA A 356 -9.22 -1.44 5.64
C ALA A 356 -9.33 -2.19 6.97
N PRO A 357 -10.16 -1.75 7.92
CA PRO A 357 -10.51 -2.56 9.07
C PRO A 357 -10.91 -3.96 8.59
N HIS A 358 -10.32 -4.98 9.19
CA HIS A 358 -10.58 -6.40 8.88
C HIS A 358 -10.16 -6.90 7.47
N VAL A 359 -9.45 -6.10 6.64
CA VAL A 359 -8.94 -6.53 5.33
C VAL A 359 -7.42 -6.46 5.33
N HIS A 360 -6.78 -7.62 5.28
CA HIS A 360 -5.32 -7.75 5.36
C HIS A 360 -4.75 -8.34 4.08
N HIS A 361 -3.72 -7.70 3.54
CA HIS A 361 -2.90 -8.29 2.49
C HIS A 361 -1.92 -9.26 3.12
N LEU A 362 -2.12 -10.54 2.84
CA LEU A 362 -1.26 -11.62 3.29
C LEU A 362 -0.50 -12.22 2.12
N VAL A 363 0.66 -12.77 2.42
CA VAL A 363 1.42 -13.64 1.50
C VAL A 363 1.59 -15.00 2.16
N LEU A 364 1.22 -16.06 1.45
CA LEU A 364 1.41 -17.43 1.85
C LEU A 364 2.56 -18.04 1.04
N ASP A 365 3.61 -18.47 1.72
CA ASP A 365 4.64 -19.33 1.11
C ASP A 365 4.22 -20.78 1.30
N LEU A 366 3.90 -21.44 0.20
CA LEU A 366 3.40 -22.80 0.17
C LEU A 366 4.35 -23.71 -0.60
N GLU A 367 4.97 -24.63 0.09
CA GLU A 367 5.74 -25.68 -0.56
C GLU A 367 4.81 -26.74 -1.15
N CYS A 368 5.09 -27.15 -2.38
CA CYS A 368 4.36 -28.15 -3.13
C CYS A 368 5.32 -29.22 -3.62
N ARG A 369 5.17 -30.48 -3.18
CA ARG A 369 6.04 -31.59 -3.56
C ARG A 369 5.21 -32.77 -4.05
N PRO A 370 5.63 -33.46 -5.15
CA PRO A 370 5.04 -34.74 -5.49
C PRO A 370 5.35 -35.74 -4.38
N ALA A 371 4.39 -36.61 -4.06
CA ALA A 371 4.68 -37.77 -3.21
C ALA A 371 5.68 -38.66 -3.96
N LEU A 372 6.72 -39.08 -3.27
CA LEU A 372 7.63 -40.07 -3.79
C LEU A 372 6.89 -41.42 -3.87
N PRO A 373 7.13 -42.22 -4.91
CA PRO A 373 6.54 -43.54 -5.05
C PRO A 373 6.93 -44.46 -3.91
#